data_e7fd8f5f037f578001c685c0a1f0d112
#
_entry.id   e7fd8f5f037f578001c685c0a1f0d112
#
_cell.length_a   1.000
_cell.length_b   1.000
_cell.length_c   1.000
_cell.angle_alpha   90.00
_cell.angle_beta   90.00
_cell.angle_gamma   90.00
#
_symmetry.space_group_name_H-M   'P 1'
#
loop_
_entity.id
_entity.type
_entity.pdbx_description
1 polymer ?
#
loop_
_entity_poly.entity_id
_entity_poly.type
_entity_poly.pdbx_seq_one_letter_code
_entity_poly.pdbx_strand_id
1 'polypeptide(L)'
;RGPNPNDTYYDMVDLAPYLSKGKNEVKFLLWYFGKSGFSHKSSGQSGMIFDSPSIGLVSDSSWLSQRLDAYRTAGKPVVNYRLSEANILYDARLEGQDGYKPSVELGEWGCKPWNNLILRPIPQWKDYGIKPLEYTVSNDGEGNTILTARLPYNAQMTPVIDLDAAEEGVLVKMETDHIMGGSEPCVRAEYITRKGSQKYESLGWMNGDELRVIYPENAGITFNSLGYRETGYNCEREGSFTSSDETINRFWEKAMRTLYVNMRDTYFDCPDRERAQWWGDVTILMGQSFYQLSPDVNALTKKAIQTHMY
;
A
#
# COMPACT_ATOMS: atom_id res chain seq x y z
N ARG A 1 -1.20 -13.12 -6.28
CA ARG A 1 -1.38 -14.37 -7.01
C ARG A 1 -2.70 -14.34 -7.79
N GLY A 2 -2.94 -15.33 -8.63
CA GLY A 2 -4.12 -15.48 -9.46
C GLY A 2 -5.35 -15.99 -8.71
N PRO A 3 -6.36 -16.46 -9.44
CA PRO A 3 -7.61 -16.95 -8.88
C PRO A 3 -7.43 -18.22 -8.04
N ASN A 4 -6.32 -18.90 -8.18
CA ASN A 4 -5.94 -20.08 -7.42
C ASN A 4 -4.47 -19.98 -6.96
N PRO A 5 -3.99 -20.85 -6.06
CA PRO A 5 -2.63 -20.75 -5.51
C PRO A 5 -1.48 -20.86 -6.51
N ASN A 6 -1.74 -21.38 -7.71
CA ASN A 6 -0.70 -21.64 -8.69
C ASN A 6 -0.60 -20.56 -9.78
N ASP A 7 -1.71 -19.97 -10.19
CA ASP A 7 -1.75 -18.99 -11.26
C ASP A 7 -1.46 -17.56 -10.77
N THR A 8 -1.26 -16.66 -11.71
CA THR A 8 -0.89 -15.27 -11.41
C THR A 8 -1.81 -14.30 -12.15
N TYR A 9 -2.26 -13.23 -11.47
CA TYR A 9 -2.94 -12.13 -12.13
C TYR A 9 -1.96 -11.22 -12.85
N TYR A 10 -2.37 -10.72 -14.01
CA TYR A 10 -1.78 -9.56 -14.66
C TYR A 10 -2.78 -8.42 -14.76
N ASP A 11 -2.28 -7.22 -14.96
CA ASP A 11 -3.08 -6.02 -15.11
C ASP A 11 -2.91 -5.43 -16.51
N MET A 12 -3.98 -4.85 -17.06
CA MET A 12 -3.91 -4.03 -18.26
C MET A 12 -3.91 -2.55 -17.85
N VAL A 13 -2.95 -1.80 -18.39
CA VAL A 13 -2.81 -0.37 -18.11
C VAL A 13 -2.78 0.38 -19.44
N ASP A 14 -3.64 1.38 -19.59
CA ASP A 14 -3.57 2.30 -20.73
C ASP A 14 -2.39 3.27 -20.51
N LEU A 15 -1.39 3.17 -21.38
CA LEU A 15 -0.21 4.02 -21.34
C LEU A 15 -0.38 5.32 -22.14
N ALA A 16 -1.37 5.41 -23.04
CA ALA A 16 -1.52 6.55 -23.93
C ALA A 16 -1.55 7.92 -23.21
N PRO A 17 -2.23 8.07 -22.05
CA PRO A 17 -2.23 9.34 -21.32
C PRO A 17 -0.86 9.78 -20.78
N TYR A 18 0.09 8.86 -20.68
CA TYR A 18 1.41 9.08 -20.08
C TYR A 18 2.53 9.20 -21.13
N LEU A 19 2.23 8.90 -22.39
CA LEU A 19 3.21 8.94 -23.46
C LEU A 19 3.16 10.30 -24.18
N SER A 20 4.32 10.79 -24.59
CA SER A 20 4.48 11.99 -25.39
C SER A 20 5.21 11.67 -26.69
N LYS A 21 5.10 12.59 -27.68
CA LYS A 21 5.86 12.47 -28.92
C LYS A 21 7.36 12.53 -28.64
N GLY A 22 8.12 11.55 -29.11
CA GLY A 22 9.57 11.47 -28.95
C GLY A 22 9.99 10.36 -27.99
N LYS A 23 11.08 10.57 -27.27
CA LYS A 23 11.64 9.59 -26.33
C LYS A 23 10.79 9.53 -25.06
N ASN A 24 10.38 8.32 -24.70
CA ASN A 24 9.71 8.02 -23.44
C ASN A 24 10.56 6.99 -22.67
N GLU A 25 10.43 6.99 -21.36
CA GLU A 25 11.08 6.02 -20.48
C GLU A 25 10.00 5.37 -19.59
N VAL A 26 9.98 4.04 -19.55
CA VAL A 26 9.07 3.27 -18.71
C VAL A 26 9.88 2.64 -17.60
N LYS A 27 9.51 2.90 -16.35
CA LYS A 27 10.16 2.35 -15.16
C LYS A 27 9.14 1.60 -14.31
N PHE A 28 9.55 0.45 -13.81
CA PHE A 28 8.77 -0.34 -12.86
C PHE A 28 9.51 -0.43 -11.54
N LEU A 29 8.82 -0.11 -10.45
CA LEU A 29 9.28 -0.41 -9.11
C LEU A 29 8.65 -1.73 -8.67
N LEU A 30 9.47 -2.75 -8.47
CA LEU A 30 9.03 -4.08 -8.08
C LEU A 30 9.31 -4.31 -6.60
N TRP A 31 8.26 -4.51 -5.82
CA TRP A 31 8.37 -4.90 -4.42
C TRP A 31 8.03 -6.39 -4.25
N TYR A 32 9.05 -7.20 -3.99
CA TYR A 32 8.90 -8.62 -3.75
C TYR A 32 8.85 -8.90 -2.23
N PHE A 33 7.73 -9.40 -1.74
CA PHE A 33 7.53 -9.65 -0.32
C PHE A 33 8.38 -10.81 0.22
N GLY A 34 8.66 -11.83 -0.60
CA GLY A 34 9.53 -12.96 -0.25
C GLY A 34 8.90 -14.00 0.68
N LYS A 35 7.73 -13.74 1.23
CA LYS A 35 7.00 -14.67 2.12
C LYS A 35 5.51 -14.70 1.81
N SER A 36 4.84 -15.77 2.25
CA SER A 36 3.39 -15.86 2.22
C SER A 36 2.78 -15.18 3.43
N GLY A 37 1.55 -14.71 3.29
CA GLY A 37 0.67 -14.25 4.34
C GLY A 37 -0.70 -14.89 4.17
N PHE A 38 -1.70 -14.44 4.92
CA PHE A 38 -3.04 -15.04 4.85
C PHE A 38 -3.79 -14.67 3.56
N SER A 39 -3.51 -13.50 2.99
CA SER A 39 -4.10 -13.05 1.72
C SER A 39 -3.14 -13.12 0.52
N HIS A 40 -1.92 -13.60 0.74
CA HIS A 40 -0.90 -13.64 -0.32
C HIS A 40 -0.10 -14.94 -0.29
N LYS A 41 0.04 -15.58 -1.43
CA LYS A 41 0.93 -16.71 -1.64
C LYS A 41 2.16 -16.26 -2.42
N SER A 42 3.33 -16.35 -1.81
CA SER A 42 4.60 -16.05 -2.50
C SER A 42 4.85 -17.02 -3.64
N SER A 43 5.36 -16.52 -4.76
CA SER A 43 5.85 -17.35 -5.86
C SER A 43 7.17 -18.06 -5.52
N GLY A 44 7.90 -17.58 -4.50
CA GLY A 44 9.27 -18.03 -4.21
C GLY A 44 10.34 -17.36 -5.08
N GLN A 45 9.94 -16.60 -6.09
CA GLN A 45 10.84 -15.88 -6.99
C GLN A 45 10.29 -14.51 -7.36
N SER A 46 11.15 -13.49 -7.42
CA SER A 46 10.84 -12.18 -7.96
C SER A 46 10.93 -12.18 -9.47
N GLY A 47 10.04 -11.46 -10.13
CA GLY A 47 10.08 -11.29 -11.58
C GLY A 47 8.97 -10.35 -12.04
N MET A 48 9.10 -9.86 -13.25
CA MET A 48 8.14 -9.00 -13.93
C MET A 48 8.05 -9.43 -15.40
N ILE A 49 6.89 -9.31 -15.97
CA ILE A 49 6.66 -9.37 -17.41
C ILE A 49 5.90 -8.13 -17.83
N PHE A 50 6.28 -7.57 -18.97
CA PHE A 50 5.61 -6.45 -19.60
C PHE A 50 5.50 -6.71 -21.09
N ASP A 51 4.32 -6.49 -21.63
CA ASP A 51 4.05 -6.61 -23.07
C ASP A 51 3.11 -5.49 -23.52
N SER A 52 3.52 -4.73 -24.50
CA SER A 52 2.72 -3.69 -25.14
C SER A 52 2.79 -3.82 -26.68
N PRO A 53 1.95 -4.68 -27.25
CA PRO A 53 1.98 -4.96 -28.70
C PRO A 53 1.78 -3.71 -29.56
N SER A 54 0.99 -2.73 -29.08
CA SER A 54 0.68 -1.51 -29.81
C SER A 54 1.90 -0.62 -30.11
N ILE A 55 2.95 -0.73 -29.30
CA ILE A 55 4.21 0.02 -29.48
C ILE A 55 5.41 -0.90 -29.69
N GLY A 56 5.17 -2.22 -29.78
CA GLY A 56 6.23 -3.22 -29.98
C GLY A 56 7.24 -3.30 -28.84
N LEU A 57 6.82 -2.97 -27.61
CA LEU A 57 7.69 -2.99 -26.44
C LEU A 57 7.36 -4.20 -25.56
N VAL A 58 8.32 -5.08 -25.39
CA VAL A 58 8.23 -6.27 -24.54
C VAL A 58 9.43 -6.33 -23.59
N SER A 59 9.23 -6.86 -22.40
CA SER A 59 10.32 -7.05 -21.44
C SER A 59 11.23 -8.22 -21.89
N ASP A 60 12.48 -7.91 -22.10
CA ASP A 60 13.53 -8.86 -22.50
C ASP A 60 14.89 -8.47 -21.87
N SER A 61 15.95 -9.14 -22.28
CA SER A 61 17.31 -8.87 -21.80
C SER A 61 17.88 -7.49 -22.19
N SER A 62 17.24 -6.74 -23.08
CA SER A 62 17.63 -5.36 -23.42
C SER A 62 17.25 -4.35 -22.32
N TRP A 63 16.33 -4.73 -21.44
CA TRP A 63 15.95 -3.91 -20.29
C TRP A 63 17.06 -3.84 -19.27
N LEU A 64 17.08 -2.74 -18.54
CA LEU A 64 18.02 -2.55 -17.43
C LEU A 64 17.27 -2.69 -16.11
N SER A 65 17.90 -3.35 -15.16
CA SER A 65 17.39 -3.51 -13.80
C SER A 65 18.43 -3.15 -12.75
N GLN A 66 17.98 -2.73 -11.60
CA GLN A 66 18.82 -2.50 -10.43
C GLN A 66 18.09 -2.90 -9.15
N ARG A 67 18.85 -3.29 -8.14
CA ARG A 67 18.33 -3.43 -6.78
C ARG A 67 18.47 -2.09 -6.08
N LEU A 68 17.39 -1.60 -5.50
CA LEU A 68 17.37 -0.34 -4.76
C LEU A 68 17.73 -0.61 -3.29
N ASP A 69 18.99 -0.45 -2.93
CA ASP A 69 19.50 -0.71 -1.57
C ASP A 69 18.98 0.30 -0.52
N ALA A 70 18.42 1.42 -0.96
CA ALA A 70 17.68 2.35 -0.11
C ALA A 70 16.46 1.71 0.55
N TYR A 71 15.79 0.75 -0.11
CA TYR A 71 14.65 0.02 0.45
C TYR A 71 15.12 -1.21 1.22
N ARG A 72 14.78 -1.26 2.49
CA ARG A 72 15.13 -2.35 3.40
C ARG A 72 13.92 -2.77 4.22
N THR A 73 13.99 -3.96 4.80
CA THR A 73 13.05 -4.37 5.83
C THR A 73 13.41 -3.68 7.14
N ALA A 74 12.43 -3.02 7.77
CA ALA A 74 12.60 -2.42 9.08
C ALA A 74 12.90 -3.47 10.16
N GLY A 75 13.50 -3.02 11.24
CA GLY A 75 13.83 -3.86 12.39
C GLY A 75 12.61 -4.29 13.21
N LYS A 76 12.84 -4.56 14.48
CA LYS A 76 11.76 -4.90 15.43
C LYS A 76 11.02 -3.63 15.91
N PRO A 77 9.71 -3.72 16.26
CA PRO A 77 8.86 -4.92 16.12
C PRO A 77 8.58 -5.23 14.64
N VAL A 78 8.62 -6.52 14.29
CA VAL A 78 8.27 -6.97 12.94
C VAL A 78 6.74 -7.03 12.80
N VAL A 79 6.25 -6.85 11.57
CA VAL A 79 4.84 -7.12 11.27
C VAL A 79 4.47 -8.53 11.72
N ASN A 80 3.22 -8.73 12.09
CA ASN A 80 2.81 -10.06 12.48
C ASN A 80 2.93 -11.05 11.30
N TYR A 81 3.05 -12.35 11.62
CA TYR A 81 3.33 -13.39 10.64
C TYR A 81 2.23 -13.60 9.59
N ARG A 82 1.03 -13.08 9.83
CA ARG A 82 -0.11 -13.19 8.91
C ARG A 82 0.01 -12.28 7.70
N LEU A 83 0.73 -11.16 7.84
CA LEU A 83 1.01 -10.24 6.75
C LEU A 83 2.19 -10.73 5.91
N SER A 84 2.05 -10.66 4.60
CA SER A 84 3.11 -11.00 3.65
C SER A 84 4.13 -9.87 3.48
N GLU A 85 3.66 -8.63 3.52
CA GLU A 85 4.51 -7.46 3.41
C GLU A 85 5.28 -7.18 4.71
N ALA A 86 6.53 -6.77 4.59
CA ALA A 86 7.33 -6.27 5.70
C ALA A 86 7.18 -4.76 5.83
N ASN A 87 7.48 -4.21 7.00
CA ASN A 87 7.67 -2.77 7.14
C ASN A 87 8.86 -2.31 6.30
N ILE A 88 8.69 -1.19 5.62
CA ILE A 88 9.73 -0.58 4.82
C ILE A 88 10.54 0.37 5.70
N LEU A 89 11.86 0.18 5.71
CA LEU A 89 12.83 1.19 6.09
C LEU A 89 13.45 1.74 4.81
N TYR A 90 13.32 3.03 4.59
CA TYR A 90 13.96 3.73 3.48
C TYR A 90 15.15 4.53 3.97
N ASP A 91 16.34 4.23 3.45
CA ASP A 91 17.59 4.92 3.80
C ASP A 91 17.95 5.91 2.69
N ALA A 92 17.61 7.17 2.90
CA ALA A 92 17.83 8.22 1.90
C ALA A 92 19.31 8.50 1.59
N ARG A 93 20.23 8.06 2.44
CA ARG A 93 21.66 8.19 2.19
C ARG A 93 22.15 7.33 1.03
N LEU A 94 21.36 6.31 0.68
CA LEU A 94 21.66 5.35 -0.40
C LEU A 94 20.98 5.70 -1.73
N GLU A 95 20.26 6.82 -1.79
CA GLU A 95 19.65 7.27 -3.05
C GLU A 95 20.71 7.50 -4.13
N GLY A 96 20.42 6.97 -5.34
CA GLY A 96 21.29 7.18 -6.51
C GLY A 96 22.64 6.45 -6.48
N GLN A 97 22.88 5.59 -5.50
CA GLN A 97 24.12 4.81 -5.41
C GLN A 97 24.06 3.50 -6.20
N ASP A 98 22.88 3.14 -6.69
CA ASP A 98 22.66 1.90 -7.40
C ASP A 98 23.10 1.99 -8.85
N GLY A 99 23.48 0.85 -9.42
CA GLY A 99 23.91 0.74 -10.81
C GLY A 99 23.00 -0.16 -11.62
N TYR A 100 22.56 0.32 -12.79
CA TYR A 100 21.80 -0.49 -13.74
C TYR A 100 22.65 -1.57 -14.39
N LYS A 101 22.10 -2.76 -14.53
CA LYS A 101 22.67 -3.91 -15.22
C LYS A 101 21.65 -4.47 -16.20
N PRO A 102 22.07 -5.16 -17.27
CA PRO A 102 21.16 -5.90 -18.13
C PRO A 102 20.27 -6.85 -17.31
N SER A 103 18.98 -6.86 -17.63
CA SER A 103 18.03 -7.76 -17.00
C SER A 103 18.30 -9.21 -17.40
N VAL A 104 17.93 -10.16 -16.52
CA VAL A 104 18.04 -11.58 -16.77
C VAL A 104 16.65 -12.12 -17.12
N GLU A 105 16.54 -12.75 -18.25
CA GLU A 105 15.33 -13.47 -18.64
C GLU A 105 15.14 -14.71 -17.76
N LEU A 106 13.96 -14.83 -17.15
CA LEU A 106 13.62 -15.93 -16.26
C LEU A 106 12.88 -17.06 -16.99
N GLY A 107 12.33 -16.77 -18.15
CA GLY A 107 11.57 -17.70 -18.98
C GLY A 107 10.45 -16.98 -19.75
N GLU A 108 9.74 -17.75 -20.53
CA GLU A 108 8.63 -17.28 -21.36
C GLU A 108 7.33 -17.10 -20.55
N TRP A 109 6.33 -16.53 -21.20
CA TRP A 109 4.97 -16.45 -20.69
C TRP A 109 4.49 -17.81 -20.20
N GLY A 110 3.98 -17.86 -18.96
CA GLY A 110 3.51 -19.09 -18.35
C GLY A 110 4.60 -19.97 -17.72
N CYS A 111 5.85 -19.52 -17.68
CA CYS A 111 6.90 -20.25 -16.99
C CYS A 111 6.64 -20.35 -15.47
N LYS A 112 7.20 -21.40 -14.85
CA LYS A 112 7.16 -21.52 -13.38
C LYS A 112 8.02 -20.43 -12.73
N PRO A 113 7.63 -19.92 -11.58
CA PRO A 113 6.51 -20.33 -10.71
C PRO A 113 5.20 -19.55 -10.97
N TRP A 114 5.07 -18.77 -12.05
CA TRP A 114 3.92 -17.91 -12.31
C TRP A 114 2.77 -18.62 -12.99
N ASN A 115 3.05 -19.64 -13.80
CA ASN A 115 2.10 -20.48 -14.54
C ASN A 115 1.14 -19.63 -15.42
N ASN A 116 -0.15 -19.93 -15.42
CA ASN A 116 -1.09 -19.19 -16.24
C ASN A 116 -1.22 -17.74 -15.74
N LEU A 117 -1.16 -16.81 -16.69
CA LEU A 117 -1.41 -15.40 -16.43
C LEU A 117 -2.87 -15.08 -16.78
N ILE A 118 -3.60 -14.62 -15.80
CA ILE A 118 -5.04 -14.38 -15.89
C ILE A 118 -5.31 -12.89 -15.64
N LEU A 119 -6.10 -12.27 -16.51
CA LEU A 119 -6.47 -10.88 -16.32
C LEU A 119 -7.17 -10.69 -14.97
N ARG A 120 -6.67 -9.72 -14.18
CA ARG A 120 -7.30 -9.38 -12.91
C ARG A 120 -8.74 -8.90 -13.15
N PRO A 121 -9.74 -9.50 -12.51
CA PRO A 121 -11.15 -9.21 -12.80
C PRO A 121 -11.69 -7.95 -12.10
N ILE A 122 -10.85 -7.24 -11.33
CA ILE A 122 -11.22 -6.05 -10.58
C ILE A 122 -10.50 -4.82 -11.13
N PRO A 123 -11.06 -3.61 -10.96
CA PRO A 123 -10.42 -2.37 -11.42
C PRO A 123 -9.12 -2.09 -10.66
N GLN A 124 -8.28 -1.23 -11.23
CA GLN A 124 -7.15 -0.62 -10.53
C GLN A 124 -7.66 0.19 -9.33
N TRP A 125 -6.83 0.32 -8.30
CA TRP A 125 -7.19 1.10 -7.11
C TRP A 125 -7.46 2.56 -7.45
N LYS A 126 -8.43 3.13 -6.76
CA LYS A 126 -8.68 4.56 -6.79
C LYS A 126 -7.60 5.26 -5.97
N ASP A 127 -6.94 6.22 -6.60
CA ASP A 127 -5.98 7.12 -5.97
C ASP A 127 -6.68 8.47 -5.75
N TYR A 128 -6.83 8.85 -4.48
CA TYR A 128 -7.44 10.11 -4.09
C TYR A 128 -6.43 11.27 -4.01
N GLY A 129 -5.19 11.01 -4.41
CA GLY A 129 -4.10 11.97 -4.36
C GLY A 129 -3.52 12.18 -2.96
N ILE A 130 -2.51 13.02 -2.90
CA ILE A 130 -1.87 13.42 -1.64
C ILE A 130 -2.71 14.52 -0.99
N LYS A 131 -3.02 14.34 0.28
CA LYS A 131 -3.76 15.29 1.12
C LYS A 131 -2.84 15.82 2.21
N PRO A 132 -2.73 17.14 2.38
CA PRO A 132 -1.94 17.71 3.47
C PRO A 132 -2.64 17.49 4.83
N LEU A 133 -1.84 17.44 5.88
CA LEU A 133 -2.30 17.30 7.26
C LEU A 133 -1.71 18.41 8.13
N GLU A 134 -2.57 19.04 8.92
CA GLU A 134 -2.16 19.84 10.06
C GLU A 134 -1.77 18.89 11.21
N TYR A 135 -0.76 19.26 11.99
CA TYR A 135 -0.27 18.43 13.08
C TYR A 135 0.02 19.25 14.35
N THR A 136 -0.04 18.59 15.46
CA THR A 136 0.45 19.09 16.75
C THR A 136 1.81 18.45 17.07
N VAL A 137 2.60 19.15 17.88
CA VAL A 137 3.93 18.67 18.30
C VAL A 137 3.90 18.43 19.80
N SER A 138 4.40 17.27 20.21
CA SER A 138 4.57 16.88 21.61
C SER A 138 5.84 16.10 21.78
N ASN A 139 6.23 15.81 23.04
CA ASN A 139 7.38 14.96 23.39
C ASN A 139 6.87 13.76 24.22
N ASP A 140 7.50 12.60 24.06
CA ASP A 140 7.13 11.38 24.79
C ASP A 140 7.72 11.30 26.21
N GLY A 141 8.66 12.17 26.55
CA GLY A 141 9.42 12.12 27.80
C GLY A 141 10.55 11.11 27.80
N GLU A 142 10.76 10.40 26.69
CA GLU A 142 11.82 9.40 26.47
C GLU A 142 12.89 9.89 25.48
N GLY A 143 12.80 11.18 25.11
CA GLY A 143 13.74 11.82 24.20
C GLY A 143 13.32 11.82 22.74
N ASN A 144 12.03 11.65 22.45
CA ASN A 144 11.50 11.76 21.11
C ASN A 144 10.49 12.90 20.98
N THR A 145 10.50 13.53 19.84
CA THR A 145 9.45 14.44 19.36
C THR A 145 8.41 13.64 18.58
N ILE A 146 7.13 13.93 18.80
CA ILE A 146 6.01 13.29 18.14
C ILE A 146 5.19 14.36 17.42
N LEU A 147 5.04 14.24 16.12
CA LEU A 147 4.03 14.95 15.35
C LEU A 147 2.78 14.08 15.30
N THR A 148 1.64 14.60 15.72
CA THR A 148 0.35 13.92 15.65
C THR A 148 -0.60 14.69 14.74
N ALA A 149 -1.07 14.03 13.70
CA ALA A 149 -2.00 14.58 12.71
C ALA A 149 -3.26 13.73 12.64
N ARG A 150 -4.43 14.37 12.75
CA ARG A 150 -5.72 13.69 12.60
C ARG A 150 -6.13 13.60 11.14
N LEU A 151 -6.54 12.40 10.72
CA LEU A 151 -7.23 12.19 9.46
C LEU A 151 -8.72 12.53 9.61
N PRO A 152 -9.40 12.92 8.53
CA PRO A 152 -10.84 13.21 8.60
C PRO A 152 -11.69 11.96 8.93
N TYR A 153 -11.15 10.79 8.72
CA TYR A 153 -11.74 9.47 8.97
C TYR A 153 -10.65 8.40 8.88
N ASN A 154 -10.94 7.19 9.32
CA ASN A 154 -10.05 6.04 9.10
C ASN A 154 -9.82 5.83 7.60
N ALA A 155 -8.59 5.99 7.14
CA ALA A 155 -8.21 5.88 5.75
C ALA A 155 -7.16 4.79 5.53
N GLN A 156 -7.27 4.08 4.40
CA GLN A 156 -6.15 3.31 3.87
C GLN A 156 -5.17 4.29 3.22
N MET A 157 -3.99 4.40 3.76
CA MET A 157 -3.07 5.47 3.36
C MET A 157 -1.61 5.06 3.37
N THR A 158 -0.80 5.80 2.61
CA THR A 158 0.64 5.84 2.73
C THR A 158 1.07 7.22 3.24
N PRO A 159 1.95 7.30 4.26
CA PRO A 159 2.41 8.59 4.78
C PRO A 159 3.34 9.28 3.78
N VAL A 160 3.25 10.61 3.77
CA VAL A 160 4.06 11.50 2.93
C VAL A 160 4.69 12.56 3.82
N ILE A 161 6.01 12.69 3.75
CA ILE A 161 6.78 13.68 4.50
C ILE A 161 7.62 14.56 3.57
N ASP A 162 7.73 15.84 3.92
CA ASP A 162 8.64 16.82 3.35
C ASP A 162 9.36 17.50 4.50
N LEU A 163 10.68 17.36 4.56
CA LEU A 163 11.48 17.84 5.67
C LEU A 163 12.87 18.30 5.25
N ASP A 164 13.47 19.12 6.10
CA ASP A 164 14.89 19.45 6.08
C ASP A 164 15.60 18.81 7.28
N ALA A 165 16.72 18.14 7.06
CA ALA A 165 17.54 17.55 8.10
C ALA A 165 18.94 18.22 8.14
N ALA A 166 19.32 18.72 9.31
CA ALA A 166 20.65 19.28 9.52
C ALA A 166 21.74 18.21 9.42
N GLU A 167 21.42 16.99 9.83
CA GLU A 167 22.32 15.84 9.83
C GLU A 167 21.67 14.64 9.11
N GLU A 168 22.53 13.76 8.61
CA GLU A 168 22.12 12.48 8.04
C GLU A 168 22.02 11.38 9.10
N GLY A 169 21.29 10.30 8.80
CA GLY A 169 21.23 9.11 9.64
C GLY A 169 20.18 9.17 10.76
N VAL A 170 19.35 10.21 10.79
CA VAL A 170 18.28 10.30 11.79
C VAL A 170 17.12 9.40 11.37
N LEU A 171 16.67 8.53 12.29
CA LEU A 171 15.53 7.66 12.09
C LEU A 171 14.22 8.42 12.35
N VAL A 172 13.36 8.46 11.35
CA VAL A 172 11.98 8.97 11.43
C VAL A 172 11.03 7.79 11.26
N LYS A 173 10.17 7.55 12.26
CA LYS A 173 9.12 6.51 12.22
C LYS A 173 7.78 7.16 11.90
N MET A 174 6.98 6.49 11.10
CA MET A 174 5.62 6.89 10.74
C MET A 174 4.69 5.74 11.04
N GLU A 175 3.72 5.93 11.91
CA GLU A 175 2.77 4.91 12.36
C GLU A 175 1.39 5.51 12.57
N THR A 176 0.38 4.68 12.80
CA THR A 176 -0.98 5.12 13.07
C THR A 176 -1.36 4.81 14.52
N ASP A 177 -2.52 5.31 14.94
CA ASP A 177 -3.16 4.98 16.22
C ASP A 177 -3.71 3.55 16.27
N HIS A 178 -3.68 2.81 15.16
CA HIS A 178 -4.13 1.42 15.10
C HIS A 178 -3.03 0.47 15.54
N ILE A 179 -3.26 -0.16 16.69
CA ILE A 179 -2.34 -1.10 17.33
C ILE A 179 -2.94 -2.49 17.30
N MET A 180 -2.22 -3.44 16.74
CA MET A 180 -2.67 -4.81 16.66
C MET A 180 -2.63 -5.49 18.04
N GLY A 181 -3.81 -5.94 18.51
CA GLY A 181 -3.92 -6.79 19.70
C GLY A 181 -3.46 -6.15 21.01
N GLY A 182 -3.43 -4.81 21.10
CA GLY A 182 -3.05 -4.08 22.30
C GLY A 182 -1.55 -4.06 22.60
N SER A 183 -0.73 -4.43 21.62
CA SER A 183 0.73 -4.39 21.69
C SER A 183 1.30 -3.18 20.94
N GLU A 184 2.60 -3.13 20.79
CA GLU A 184 3.28 -2.09 20.04
C GLU A 184 2.82 -2.00 18.57
N PRO A 185 2.81 -0.81 17.94
CA PRO A 185 2.52 -0.63 16.53
C PRO A 185 3.45 -1.49 15.70
N CYS A 186 2.91 -2.53 15.07
CA CYS A 186 3.72 -3.44 14.25
C CYS A 186 3.69 -3.09 12.76
N VAL A 187 2.71 -2.30 12.31
CA VAL A 187 2.65 -1.78 10.92
C VAL A 187 3.08 -0.32 10.93
N ARG A 188 4.17 -0.03 10.25
CA ARG A 188 4.75 1.31 10.19
C ARG A 188 5.64 1.47 8.97
N ALA A 189 6.03 2.70 8.69
CA ALA A 189 7.10 3.06 7.77
C ALA A 189 8.27 3.68 8.56
N GLU A 190 9.48 3.45 8.11
CA GLU A 190 10.70 4.03 8.68
C GLU A 190 11.51 4.73 7.59
N TYR A 191 12.10 5.86 7.94
CA TYR A 191 12.90 6.68 7.04
C TYR A 191 14.19 7.12 7.73
N ILE A 192 15.33 6.92 7.08
CA ILE A 192 16.62 7.45 7.55
C ILE A 192 16.97 8.66 6.69
N THR A 193 17.18 9.80 7.35
CA THR A 193 17.48 11.06 6.67
C THR A 193 18.83 11.05 5.96
N ARG A 194 18.91 11.72 4.83
CA ARG A 194 20.14 12.35 4.32
C ARG A 194 20.19 13.82 4.80
N LYS A 195 21.27 14.49 4.61
CA LYS A 195 21.37 15.93 4.92
C LYS A 195 20.62 16.79 3.90
N GLY A 196 19.95 17.85 4.38
CA GLY A 196 19.24 18.83 3.56
C GLY A 196 17.77 18.47 3.28
N SER A 197 17.20 19.13 2.28
CA SER A 197 15.80 19.01 1.90
C SER A 197 15.49 17.67 1.24
N GLN A 198 14.39 17.05 1.64
CA GLN A 198 14.01 15.72 1.17
C GLN A 198 12.52 15.45 1.32
N LYS A 199 11.98 14.69 0.37
CA LYS A 199 10.58 14.23 0.36
C LYS A 199 10.56 12.73 0.28
N TYR A 200 9.61 12.13 0.98
CA TYR A 200 9.40 10.69 0.93
C TYR A 200 7.93 10.34 1.04
N GLU A 201 7.52 9.38 0.23
CA GLU A 201 6.23 8.71 0.31
C GLU A 201 6.47 7.21 0.51
N SER A 202 5.91 6.63 1.57
CA SER A 202 6.04 5.20 1.81
C SER A 202 5.21 4.40 0.82
N LEU A 203 5.67 3.19 0.48
CA LEU A 203 4.95 2.25 -0.39
C LEU A 203 4.01 1.33 0.43
N GLY A 204 4.34 1.08 1.69
CA GLY A 204 3.54 0.23 2.58
C GLY A 204 2.32 0.97 3.09
N TRP A 205 1.12 0.49 2.73
CA TRP A 205 -0.10 1.10 3.22
C TRP A 205 -0.42 0.67 4.66
N MET A 206 -1.01 1.58 5.37
CA MET A 206 -1.53 1.40 6.72
C MET A 206 -2.92 2.05 6.81
N ASN A 207 -3.62 1.87 7.91
CA ASN A 207 -4.87 2.57 8.15
C ASN A 207 -4.89 3.14 9.56
N GLY A 208 -5.73 4.15 9.77
CA GLY A 208 -5.88 4.80 11.06
C GLY A 208 -6.69 6.07 10.99
N ASP A 209 -7.00 6.61 12.15
CA ASP A 209 -7.62 7.92 12.33
C ASP A 209 -6.58 9.01 12.65
N GLU A 210 -5.36 8.59 13.04
CA GLU A 210 -4.23 9.47 13.31
C GLU A 210 -2.95 8.95 12.64
N LEU A 211 -2.16 9.87 12.10
CA LEU A 211 -0.79 9.62 11.67
C LEU A 211 0.16 10.22 12.70
N ARG A 212 1.09 9.42 13.20
CA ARG A 212 2.14 9.83 14.13
C ARG A 212 3.50 9.74 13.45
N VAL A 213 4.30 10.81 13.57
CA VAL A 213 5.68 10.85 13.08
C VAL A 213 6.59 11.06 14.28
N ILE A 214 7.49 10.12 14.52
CA ILE A 214 8.31 10.04 15.73
C ILE A 214 9.79 10.09 15.34
N TYR A 215 10.54 11.00 15.95
CA TYR A 215 11.97 11.16 15.74
C TYR A 215 12.67 11.69 16.99
N PRO A 216 13.99 11.48 17.16
CA PRO A 216 14.71 11.95 18.35
C PRO A 216 14.62 13.47 18.53
N GLU A 217 14.45 13.92 19.78
CA GLU A 217 14.55 15.32 20.13
C GLU A 217 15.89 15.92 19.71
N ASN A 218 15.89 17.19 19.37
CA ASN A 218 17.10 17.91 18.97
C ASN A 218 17.86 17.31 17.77
N ALA A 219 17.20 16.49 16.95
CA ALA A 219 17.77 15.87 15.77
C ALA A 219 18.01 16.85 14.60
N GLY A 220 17.67 18.13 14.76
CA GLY A 220 17.84 19.13 13.70
C GLY A 220 16.94 18.89 12.49
N ILE A 221 15.73 18.37 12.72
CA ILE A 221 14.73 18.15 11.67
C ILE A 221 13.69 19.25 11.71
N THR A 222 13.38 19.79 10.54
CA THR A 222 12.25 20.72 10.32
C THR A 222 11.31 20.11 9.30
N PHE A 223 10.04 19.92 9.66
CA PHE A 223 9.02 19.44 8.73
C PHE A 223 8.42 20.63 7.97
N ASN A 224 8.53 20.60 6.64
CA ASN A 224 7.91 21.57 5.73
C ASN A 224 6.44 21.22 5.50
N SER A 225 6.13 19.92 5.37
CA SER A 225 4.77 19.42 5.33
C SER A 225 4.67 17.96 5.76
N LEU A 226 3.49 17.62 6.28
CA LEU A 226 3.05 16.26 6.53
C LEU A 226 1.78 16.01 5.71
N GLY A 227 1.65 14.82 5.15
CA GLY A 227 0.49 14.44 4.38
C GLY A 227 0.33 12.93 4.27
N TYR A 228 -0.67 12.53 3.53
CA TYR A 228 -0.91 11.13 3.21
C TYR A 228 -1.52 11.00 1.80
N ARG A 229 -1.25 9.88 1.14
CA ARG A 229 -2.00 9.47 -0.04
C ARG A 229 -3.03 8.43 0.36
N GLU A 230 -4.29 8.71 0.12
CA GLU A 230 -5.35 7.73 0.30
C GLU A 230 -5.53 6.92 -0.98
N THR A 231 -5.64 5.61 -0.83
CA THR A 231 -5.98 4.69 -1.91
C THR A 231 -7.02 3.69 -1.41
N GLY A 232 -7.78 3.08 -2.32
CA GLY A 232 -8.78 2.09 -1.94
C GLY A 232 -9.38 1.40 -3.16
N TYR A 233 -10.36 0.53 -2.93
CA TYR A 233 -11.08 -0.10 -4.03
C TYR A 233 -11.81 0.94 -4.87
N ASN A 234 -11.74 0.80 -6.19
CA ASN A 234 -12.37 1.75 -7.11
C ASN A 234 -13.85 1.46 -7.28
N CYS A 235 -14.66 2.07 -6.44
CA CYS A 235 -16.12 2.08 -6.52
C CYS A 235 -16.66 3.40 -5.97
N GLU A 236 -17.90 3.71 -6.31
CA GLU A 236 -18.59 4.89 -5.78
C GLU A 236 -19.56 4.48 -4.65
N ARG A 237 -19.83 5.42 -3.78
CA ARG A 237 -20.88 5.29 -2.77
C ARG A 237 -22.20 5.73 -3.37
N GLU A 238 -23.16 4.82 -3.46
CA GLU A 238 -24.50 5.12 -4.01
C GLU A 238 -25.60 4.97 -2.96
N GLY A 239 -25.40 4.11 -1.96
CA GLY A 239 -26.37 3.92 -0.90
C GLY A 239 -26.46 5.14 0.03
N SER A 240 -27.67 5.45 0.44
CA SER A 240 -27.93 6.50 1.42
C SER A 240 -28.92 6.03 2.47
N PHE A 241 -28.78 6.55 3.67
CA PHE A 241 -29.69 6.29 4.79
C PHE A 241 -29.82 7.55 5.62
N THR A 242 -31.06 7.86 6.02
CA THR A 242 -31.38 8.99 6.90
C THR A 242 -32.48 8.60 7.84
N SER A 243 -32.32 8.89 9.12
CA SER A 243 -33.34 8.72 10.17
C SER A 243 -33.46 9.98 11.00
N SER A 244 -34.49 10.03 11.85
CA SER A 244 -34.64 11.10 12.86
C SER A 244 -33.64 11.00 14.01
N ASP A 245 -32.94 9.90 14.17
CA ASP A 245 -31.90 9.69 15.18
C ASP A 245 -30.51 9.88 14.58
N GLU A 246 -29.86 10.95 14.99
CA GLU A 246 -28.51 11.31 14.52
C GLU A 246 -27.46 10.26 14.91
N THR A 247 -27.65 9.52 15.99
CA THR A 247 -26.74 8.43 16.38
C THR A 247 -26.78 7.30 15.36
N ILE A 248 -27.96 6.95 14.85
CA ILE A 248 -28.13 5.93 13.80
C ILE A 248 -27.52 6.43 12.49
N ASN A 249 -27.71 7.70 12.15
CA ASN A 249 -27.10 8.28 10.95
C ASN A 249 -25.57 8.19 11.00
N ARG A 250 -24.96 8.57 12.14
CA ARG A 250 -23.52 8.43 12.33
C ARG A 250 -23.03 6.99 12.33
N PHE A 251 -23.83 6.07 12.85
CA PHE A 251 -23.53 4.65 12.82
C PHE A 251 -23.47 4.13 11.37
N TRP A 252 -24.43 4.53 10.53
CA TRP A 252 -24.41 4.21 9.11
C TRP A 252 -23.12 4.69 8.41
N GLU A 253 -22.72 5.93 8.63
CA GLU A 253 -21.47 6.49 8.07
C GLU A 253 -20.23 5.70 8.51
N LYS A 254 -20.16 5.34 9.79
CA LYS A 254 -19.06 4.54 10.31
C LYS A 254 -19.05 3.12 9.74
N ALA A 255 -20.20 2.49 9.60
CA ALA A 255 -20.34 1.17 8.99
C ALA A 255 -19.86 1.18 7.52
N MET A 256 -20.26 2.23 6.76
CA MET A 256 -19.78 2.45 5.41
C MET A 256 -18.25 2.55 5.35
N ARG A 257 -17.68 3.35 6.23
CA ARG A 257 -16.24 3.55 6.25
C ARG A 257 -15.51 2.27 6.65
N THR A 258 -16.04 1.53 7.62
CA THR A 258 -15.50 0.22 8.03
C THR A 258 -15.52 -0.78 6.88
N LEU A 259 -16.62 -0.86 6.12
CA LEU A 259 -16.66 -1.67 4.92
C LEU A 259 -15.52 -1.28 3.94
N TYR A 260 -15.41 0.01 3.65
CA TYR A 260 -14.46 0.50 2.64
C TYR A 260 -12.99 0.26 3.00
N VAL A 261 -12.60 0.43 4.28
CA VAL A 261 -11.22 0.15 4.71
C VAL A 261 -10.88 -1.34 4.74
N ASN A 262 -11.89 -2.21 4.66
CA ASN A 262 -11.73 -3.65 4.54
C ASN A 262 -11.84 -4.17 3.09
N MET A 263 -11.67 -3.28 2.11
CA MET A 263 -11.75 -3.60 0.68
C MET A 263 -10.53 -3.07 -0.06
N ARG A 264 -9.83 -3.91 -0.80
CA ARG A 264 -8.79 -3.54 -1.77
C ARG A 264 -8.86 -4.49 -2.97
N ASP A 265 -7.90 -5.42 -3.09
CA ASP A 265 -7.93 -6.48 -4.10
C ASP A 265 -8.69 -7.72 -3.63
N THR A 266 -9.11 -7.72 -2.38
CA THR A 266 -10.08 -8.65 -1.78
C THR A 266 -10.84 -7.95 -0.65
N TYR A 267 -11.88 -8.59 -0.11
CA TYR A 267 -12.42 -8.22 1.19
C TYR A 267 -11.50 -8.72 2.29
N PHE A 268 -11.38 -7.99 3.39
CA PHE A 268 -10.59 -8.32 4.56
C PHE A 268 -11.47 -8.47 5.81
N ASP A 269 -11.08 -9.35 6.71
CA ASP A 269 -11.60 -9.38 8.07
C ASP A 269 -11.19 -8.12 8.87
N CYS A 270 -9.97 -7.67 8.65
CA CYS A 270 -9.41 -6.48 9.29
C CYS A 270 -8.25 -5.90 8.46
N PRO A 271 -8.01 -4.57 8.52
CA PRO A 271 -6.97 -3.94 7.71
C PRO A 271 -5.58 -3.99 8.36
N ASP A 272 -5.46 -4.33 9.67
CA ASP A 272 -4.22 -4.18 10.44
C ASP A 272 -3.51 -5.49 10.73
N ARG A 273 -4.24 -6.57 10.94
CA ARG A 273 -3.68 -7.80 11.50
C ARG A 273 -3.50 -8.90 10.47
N GLU A 274 -4.60 -9.36 9.86
CA GLU A 274 -4.62 -10.55 9.01
C GLU A 274 -4.72 -10.19 7.53
N ARG A 275 -5.51 -9.16 7.21
CA ARG A 275 -5.83 -8.77 5.83
C ARG A 275 -6.27 -9.99 5.03
N ALA A 276 -7.14 -10.83 5.64
CA ALA A 276 -7.49 -12.14 5.14
C ALA A 276 -8.96 -12.22 4.73
N GLN A 277 -9.21 -13.06 3.72
CA GLN A 277 -10.55 -13.29 3.21
C GLN A 277 -11.23 -14.43 4.01
N TRP A 278 -11.49 -14.21 5.31
CA TRP A 278 -12.27 -15.13 6.11
C TRP A 278 -13.73 -15.12 5.66
N TRP A 279 -14.26 -16.30 5.34
CA TRP A 279 -15.56 -16.40 4.68
C TRP A 279 -16.74 -15.90 5.55
N GLY A 280 -16.65 -16.08 6.86
CA GLY A 280 -17.64 -15.53 7.79
C GLY A 280 -17.74 -14.01 7.72
N ASP A 281 -16.60 -13.33 7.71
CA ASP A 281 -16.51 -11.87 7.62
C ASP A 281 -16.91 -11.37 6.24
N VAL A 282 -16.40 -12.02 5.20
CA VAL A 282 -16.64 -11.63 3.79
C VAL A 282 -18.11 -11.70 3.42
N THR A 283 -18.87 -12.68 3.90
CA THR A 283 -20.32 -12.77 3.62
C THR A 283 -21.08 -11.57 4.15
N ILE A 284 -20.70 -11.04 5.31
CA ILE A 284 -21.29 -9.84 5.89
C ILE A 284 -20.89 -8.60 5.07
N LEU A 285 -19.61 -8.47 4.73
CA LEU A 285 -19.09 -7.35 3.93
C LEU A 285 -19.73 -7.30 2.53
N MET A 286 -19.86 -8.45 1.86
CA MET A 286 -20.57 -8.56 0.58
C MET A 286 -22.02 -8.12 0.72
N GLY A 287 -22.73 -8.56 1.77
CA GLY A 287 -24.10 -8.14 2.05
C GLY A 287 -24.23 -6.62 2.19
N GLN A 288 -23.33 -5.99 2.96
CA GLN A 288 -23.30 -4.55 3.11
C GLN A 288 -23.03 -3.83 1.78
N SER A 289 -22.10 -4.34 0.97
CA SER A 289 -21.68 -3.69 -0.28
C SER A 289 -22.83 -3.51 -1.26
N PHE A 290 -23.78 -4.45 -1.32
CA PHE A 290 -24.96 -4.36 -2.20
C PHE A 290 -25.92 -3.22 -1.85
N TYR A 291 -25.91 -2.76 -0.60
CA TYR A 291 -26.77 -1.66 -0.17
C TYR A 291 -26.09 -0.29 -0.22
N GLN A 292 -24.77 -0.27 -0.33
CA GLN A 292 -24.00 0.93 -0.05
C GLN A 292 -23.16 1.41 -1.24
N LEU A 293 -22.71 0.51 -2.10
CA LEU A 293 -21.71 0.78 -3.13
C LEU A 293 -22.28 0.59 -4.54
N SER A 294 -21.61 1.22 -5.50
CA SER A 294 -21.93 1.05 -6.92
C SER A 294 -21.78 -0.41 -7.38
N PRO A 295 -22.42 -0.80 -8.50
CA PRO A 295 -22.27 -2.13 -9.08
C PRO A 295 -20.83 -2.56 -9.40
N ASP A 296 -19.86 -1.63 -9.41
CA ASP A 296 -18.44 -1.93 -9.60
C ASP A 296 -17.89 -2.89 -8.55
N VAL A 297 -18.50 -2.90 -7.35
CA VAL A 297 -18.17 -3.85 -6.28
C VAL A 297 -18.48 -5.29 -6.64
N ASN A 298 -19.36 -5.55 -7.61
CA ASN A 298 -19.70 -6.90 -8.04
C ASN A 298 -18.50 -7.68 -8.58
N ALA A 299 -17.52 -6.98 -9.15
CA ALA A 299 -16.28 -7.60 -9.60
C ALA A 299 -15.47 -8.16 -8.42
N LEU A 300 -15.38 -7.41 -7.31
CA LEU A 300 -14.73 -7.87 -6.09
C LEU A 300 -15.46 -9.05 -5.46
N THR A 301 -16.80 -8.99 -5.41
CA THR A 301 -17.67 -10.06 -4.89
C THR A 301 -17.49 -11.35 -5.70
N LYS A 302 -17.50 -11.28 -7.03
CA LYS A 302 -17.26 -12.43 -7.91
C LYS A 302 -15.87 -13.02 -7.67
N LYS A 303 -14.84 -12.15 -7.58
CA LYS A 303 -13.47 -12.59 -7.28
C LYS A 303 -13.38 -13.29 -5.93
N ALA A 304 -14.05 -12.76 -4.90
CA ALA A 304 -14.07 -13.37 -3.56
C ALA A 304 -14.64 -14.80 -3.61
N ILE A 305 -15.76 -14.99 -4.31
CA ILE A 305 -16.38 -16.31 -4.48
C ILE A 305 -15.45 -17.25 -5.26
N GLN A 306 -14.86 -16.79 -6.36
CA GLN A 306 -13.93 -17.60 -7.16
C GLN A 306 -12.72 -18.05 -6.32
N THR A 307 -12.14 -17.14 -5.54
CA THR A 307 -10.99 -17.46 -4.68
C THR A 307 -11.34 -18.49 -3.60
N HIS A 308 -12.59 -18.53 -3.15
CA HIS A 308 -13.05 -19.49 -2.14
C HIS A 308 -13.22 -20.92 -2.71
N MET A 309 -13.34 -21.06 -4.03
CA MET A 309 -13.51 -22.36 -4.69
C MET A 309 -12.23 -23.18 -4.79
N TYR A 310 -11.07 -22.60 -4.46
CA TYR A 310 -9.74 -23.20 -4.54
C TYR A 310 -9.03 -23.20 -3.18
#